data_6b3b9a14c949eba380c25b8a8519c4aa
#
_entry.id   6b3b9a14c949eba380c25b8a8519c4aa
#
_cell.length_a   1.000
_cell.length_b   1.000
_cell.length_c   1.000
_cell.angle_alpha   90.00
_cell.angle_beta   90.00
_cell.angle_gamma   90.00
#
_symmetry.space_group_name_H-M   'P 1'
#
loop_
_entity.id
_entity.type
_entity.pdbx_description
1 polymer ?
#
loop_
_entity_poly.entity_id
_entity_poly.type
_entity_poly.pdbx_seq_one_letter_code
_entity_poly.pdbx_strand_id
1 'polypeptide(L)'
;IGLGQFCHIVRRNIPIVYIVENNGVYGLTKGQFSATADKGSKLKSGVQNDLQPIDLCGLAIELGCSFVARSFAGDPKQLMALMKAAMSHKGTAVLDVISPCVTFNNHEGSTKSYK
;
A
#
# COMPACT_ATOMS: atom_id res chain seq x y z
N ILE A 1 8.75 -0.94 -3.44
CA ILE A 1 7.76 -0.24 -4.25
C ILE A 1 8.39 0.46 -5.46
N GLY A 2 9.66 0.79 -5.42
CA GLY A 2 10.27 1.60 -6.47
C GLY A 2 9.74 3.05 -6.44
N LEU A 3 9.91 3.72 -5.30
CA LEU A 3 9.29 5.03 -5.04
C LEU A 3 9.61 6.08 -6.11
N GLY A 4 10.84 6.10 -6.62
CA GLY A 4 11.24 7.01 -7.70
C GLY A 4 10.43 6.78 -8.97
N GLN A 5 10.24 5.55 -9.38
CA GLN A 5 9.43 5.17 -10.53
C GLN A 5 7.94 5.44 -10.30
N PHE A 6 7.44 5.20 -9.10
CA PHE A 6 6.08 5.55 -8.72
C PHE A 6 5.80 7.04 -8.91
N CYS A 7 6.66 7.90 -8.37
CA CYS A 7 6.54 9.35 -8.54
C CYS A 7 6.59 9.75 -10.02
N HIS A 8 7.46 9.12 -10.80
CA HIS A 8 7.64 9.43 -12.21
C HIS A 8 6.42 9.03 -13.05
N ILE A 9 5.83 7.87 -12.79
CA ILE A 9 4.61 7.40 -13.46
C ILE A 9 3.44 8.35 -13.17
N VAL A 10 3.24 8.70 -11.91
CA VAL A 10 2.16 9.61 -11.49
C VAL A 10 2.35 10.99 -12.11
N ARG A 11 3.56 11.54 -12.03
CA ARG A 11 3.89 12.83 -12.61
C ARG A 11 3.60 12.89 -14.11
N ARG A 12 3.90 11.81 -14.84
CA ARG A 12 3.65 11.72 -16.29
C ARG A 12 2.20 11.43 -16.64
N ASN A 13 1.38 11.09 -15.67
CA ASN A 13 -0.02 10.70 -15.88
C ASN A 13 -0.18 9.56 -16.92
N ILE A 14 0.69 8.57 -16.83
CA ILE A 14 0.65 7.41 -17.71
C ILE A 14 -0.67 6.65 -17.50
N PRO A 15 -1.39 6.24 -18.57
CA PRO A 15 -2.71 5.62 -18.44
C PRO A 15 -2.61 4.15 -18.00
N ILE A 16 -2.30 3.94 -16.74
CA ILE A 16 -2.22 2.62 -16.11
C ILE A 16 -2.96 2.61 -14.77
N VAL A 17 -3.32 1.42 -14.33
CA VAL A 17 -3.75 1.17 -12.94
C VAL A 17 -2.55 0.66 -12.16
N TYR A 18 -2.14 1.43 -11.17
CA TYR A 18 -1.01 1.09 -10.29
C TYR A 18 -1.57 0.56 -8.96
N ILE A 19 -1.45 -0.74 -8.75
CA ILE A 19 -1.94 -1.40 -7.55
C ILE A 19 -0.76 -1.75 -6.65
N VAL A 20 -0.83 -1.31 -5.40
CA VAL A 20 0.13 -1.69 -4.36
C VAL A 20 -0.54 -2.67 -3.40
N GLU A 21 -0.02 -3.87 -3.32
CA GLU A 21 -0.42 -4.87 -2.32
C GLU A 21 0.33 -4.59 -1.03
N ASN A 22 -0.27 -3.75 -0.19
CA ASN A 22 0.38 -3.16 0.98
C ASN A 22 0.19 -4.04 2.22
N ASN A 23 1.24 -4.75 2.60
CA ASN A 23 1.27 -5.58 3.80
C ASN A 23 2.26 -5.10 4.88
N GLY A 24 3.02 -4.05 4.61
CA GLY A 24 3.97 -3.45 5.54
C GLY A 24 5.26 -4.23 5.78
N VAL A 25 5.49 -5.34 5.07
CA VAL A 25 6.65 -6.20 5.30
C VAL A 25 7.27 -6.71 4.00
N TYR A 26 8.49 -7.22 4.12
CA TYR A 26 9.11 -8.09 3.12
C TYR A 26 8.90 -9.55 3.56
N GLY A 27 7.88 -10.20 3.04
CA GLY A 27 7.47 -11.54 3.47
C GLY A 27 8.47 -12.63 3.09
N LEU A 28 8.96 -12.61 1.85
CA LEU A 28 9.90 -13.62 1.34
C LEU A 28 11.18 -13.72 2.17
N THR A 29 11.69 -12.60 2.64
CA THR A 29 12.93 -12.52 3.42
C THR A 29 12.70 -12.58 4.93
N LYS A 30 11.54 -13.07 5.36
CA LYS A 30 11.16 -13.38 6.75
C LYS A 30 10.72 -12.19 7.60
N GLY A 31 10.16 -11.16 6.99
CA GLY A 31 9.35 -10.18 7.70
C GLY A 31 10.02 -8.88 8.07
N GLN A 32 11.08 -8.47 7.37
CA GLN A 32 11.65 -7.14 7.56
C GLN A 32 10.60 -6.06 7.32
N PHE A 33 10.80 -4.90 7.95
CA PHE A 33 9.91 -3.76 7.77
C PHE A 33 10.00 -3.23 6.32
N SER A 34 8.84 -3.00 5.71
CA SER A 34 8.78 -2.21 4.48
C SER A 34 8.69 -0.71 4.82
N ALA A 35 8.75 0.13 3.79
CA ALA A 35 8.59 1.58 3.96
C ALA A 35 7.19 1.98 4.46
N THR A 36 6.21 1.08 4.41
CA THR A 36 4.84 1.30 4.91
C THR A 36 4.56 0.62 6.24
N ALA A 37 5.57 0.04 6.89
CA ALA A 37 5.43 -0.57 8.20
C ALA A 37 5.01 0.44 9.26
N ASP A 38 4.11 0.05 10.15
CA ASP A 38 3.66 0.91 11.24
C ASP A 38 4.82 1.26 12.17
N LYS A 39 4.89 2.51 12.60
CA LYS A 39 5.82 2.92 13.64
C LYS A 39 5.50 2.14 14.92
N GLY A 40 6.52 1.62 15.56
CA GLY A 40 6.38 0.80 16.77
C GLY A 40 6.12 -0.68 16.51
N SER A 41 5.95 -1.12 15.26
CA SER A 41 5.88 -2.55 14.95
C SER A 41 7.19 -3.26 15.29
N LYS A 42 7.10 -4.56 15.60
CA LYS A 42 8.25 -5.34 16.06
C LYS A 42 8.47 -6.57 15.19
N LEU A 43 9.73 -6.87 14.92
CA LEU A 43 10.15 -8.15 14.36
C LEU A 43 10.06 -9.26 15.41
N LYS A 44 10.06 -10.51 14.98
CA LYS A 44 10.18 -11.66 15.89
C LYS A 44 11.44 -11.61 16.77
N SER A 45 12.49 -10.96 16.28
CA SER A 45 13.73 -10.73 17.03
C SER A 45 13.62 -9.65 18.12
N GLY A 46 12.50 -8.93 18.18
CA GLY A 46 12.28 -7.83 19.13
C GLY A 46 12.71 -6.44 18.63
N VAL A 47 13.33 -6.36 17.45
CA VAL A 47 13.70 -5.07 16.85
C VAL A 47 12.43 -4.30 16.50
N GLN A 48 12.39 -3.03 16.91
CA GLN A 48 11.25 -2.15 16.71
C GLN A 48 11.47 -1.19 15.54
N ASN A 49 10.42 -0.91 14.78
CA ASN A 49 10.44 0.11 13.72
C ASN A 49 10.23 1.50 14.33
N ASP A 50 11.23 2.36 14.23
CA ASP A 50 11.17 3.74 14.71
C ASP A 50 10.83 4.76 13.61
N LEU A 51 10.72 4.30 12.35
CA LEU A 51 10.44 5.17 11.23
C LEU A 51 8.94 5.33 11.00
N GLN A 52 8.55 6.51 10.52
CA GLN A 52 7.19 6.76 10.09
C GLN A 52 6.89 6.02 8.79
N PRO A 53 5.69 5.44 8.63
CA PRO A 53 5.30 4.84 7.38
C PRO A 53 5.11 5.89 6.27
N ILE A 54 5.45 5.52 5.04
CA ILE A 54 5.10 6.30 3.88
C ILE A 54 3.61 6.12 3.58
N ASP A 55 2.88 7.24 3.42
CA ASP A 55 1.50 7.24 2.96
C ASP A 55 1.47 7.37 1.44
N LEU A 56 1.24 6.26 0.75
CA LEU A 56 1.22 6.21 -0.71
C LEU A 56 0.07 7.03 -1.30
N CYS A 57 -1.10 7.01 -0.68
CA CYS A 57 -2.24 7.80 -1.13
C CYS A 57 -1.97 9.29 -0.98
N GLY A 58 -1.44 9.71 0.17
CA GLY A 58 -1.05 11.09 0.41
C GLY A 58 0.00 11.58 -0.58
N LEU A 59 1.01 10.76 -0.85
CA LEU A 59 2.04 11.06 -1.84
C LEU A 59 1.46 11.17 -3.26
N ALA A 60 0.59 10.25 -3.66
CA ALA A 60 -0.05 10.29 -4.97
C ALA A 60 -0.90 11.57 -5.15
N ILE A 61 -1.62 11.98 -4.12
CA ILE A 61 -2.41 13.22 -4.13
C ILE A 61 -1.49 14.43 -4.29
N GLU A 62 -0.41 14.50 -3.53
CA GLU A 62 0.56 15.59 -3.61
C GLU A 62 1.21 15.69 -5.00
N LEU A 63 1.44 14.56 -5.65
CA LEU A 63 1.97 14.49 -7.02
C LEU A 63 0.93 14.84 -8.09
N GLY A 64 -0.32 15.10 -7.72
CA GLY A 64 -1.39 15.48 -8.63
C GLY A 64 -2.09 14.31 -9.31
N CYS A 65 -2.01 13.09 -8.76
CA CYS A 65 -2.72 11.93 -9.29
C CYS A 65 -4.24 12.18 -9.27
N SER A 66 -4.90 11.95 -10.39
CA SER A 66 -6.33 12.25 -10.57
C SER A 66 -7.27 11.13 -10.07
N PHE A 67 -6.75 9.95 -9.79
CA PHE A 67 -7.50 8.84 -9.18
C PHE A 67 -6.65 8.18 -8.12
N VAL A 68 -7.05 8.30 -6.87
CA VAL A 68 -6.36 7.70 -5.71
C VAL A 68 -7.40 7.03 -4.82
N ALA A 69 -7.19 5.78 -4.50
CA ALA A 69 -8.06 5.07 -3.58
C ALA A 69 -7.27 4.10 -2.70
N ARG A 70 -7.80 3.86 -1.52
CA ARG A 70 -7.33 2.80 -0.62
C ARG A 70 -8.44 1.80 -0.41
N SER A 71 -8.10 0.54 -0.45
CA SER A 71 -9.02 -0.55 -0.22
C SER A 71 -8.38 -1.62 0.66
N PHE A 72 -9.14 -2.65 0.93
CA PHE A 72 -8.76 -3.74 1.80
C PHE A 72 -9.07 -5.09 1.15
N ALA A 73 -8.11 -5.99 1.13
CA ALA A 73 -8.28 -7.32 0.55
C ALA A 73 -9.38 -8.14 1.24
N GLY A 74 -9.72 -7.80 2.49
CA GLY A 74 -10.82 -8.41 3.23
C GLY A 74 -12.21 -7.89 2.85
N ASP A 75 -12.30 -6.86 2.00
CA ASP A 75 -13.56 -6.35 1.46
C ASP A 75 -13.57 -6.45 -0.08
N PRO A 76 -13.84 -7.65 -0.61
CA PRO A 76 -13.78 -7.86 -2.07
C PRO A 76 -14.81 -7.05 -2.85
N LYS A 77 -15.95 -6.69 -2.25
CA LYS A 77 -16.97 -5.88 -2.93
C LYS A 77 -16.49 -4.47 -3.19
N GLN A 78 -15.94 -3.82 -2.19
CA GLN A 78 -15.36 -2.48 -2.33
C GLN A 78 -14.16 -2.50 -3.28
N LEU A 79 -13.26 -3.46 -3.09
CA LEU A 79 -12.06 -3.60 -3.91
C LEU A 79 -12.43 -3.76 -5.39
N MET A 80 -13.38 -4.62 -5.72
CA MET A 80 -13.82 -4.83 -7.10
C MET A 80 -14.41 -3.56 -7.71
N ALA A 81 -15.25 -2.84 -6.96
CA ALA A 81 -15.84 -1.58 -7.43
C ALA A 81 -14.76 -0.53 -7.74
N LEU A 82 -13.76 -0.40 -6.87
CA LEU A 82 -12.65 0.52 -7.06
C LEU A 82 -11.75 0.12 -8.22
N MET A 83 -11.48 -1.16 -8.40
CA MET A 83 -10.70 -1.66 -9.54
C MET A 83 -11.41 -1.37 -10.87
N LYS A 84 -12.71 -1.59 -10.96
CA LYS A 84 -13.50 -1.26 -12.16
C LYS A 84 -13.46 0.24 -12.45
N ALA A 85 -13.64 1.08 -11.43
CA ALA A 85 -13.57 2.52 -11.60
C ALA A 85 -12.17 2.96 -12.04
N ALA A 86 -11.10 2.38 -11.46
CA ALA A 86 -9.73 2.66 -11.84
C ALA A 86 -9.44 2.30 -13.30
N MET A 87 -9.95 1.15 -13.76
CA MET A 87 -9.79 0.71 -15.15
C MET A 87 -10.49 1.62 -16.15
N SER A 88 -11.56 2.29 -15.74
CA SER A 88 -12.31 3.24 -16.56
C SER A 88 -11.75 4.66 -16.53
N HIS A 89 -10.79 4.92 -15.62
CA HIS A 89 -10.19 6.24 -15.45
C HIS A 89 -9.21 6.54 -16.60
N LYS A 90 -9.21 7.78 -17.05
CA LYS A 90 -8.25 8.28 -18.04
C LYS A 90 -7.06 8.90 -17.32
N GLY A 91 -5.88 8.30 -17.48
CA GLY A 91 -4.66 8.68 -16.78
C GLY A 91 -4.27 7.65 -15.73
N THR A 92 -3.32 7.99 -14.87
CA THR A 92 -2.84 7.10 -13.82
C THR A 92 -3.87 6.97 -12.70
N ALA A 93 -4.24 5.74 -12.36
CA ALA A 93 -5.04 5.41 -11.18
C ALA A 93 -4.17 4.66 -10.17
N VAL A 94 -4.13 5.13 -8.94
CA VAL A 94 -3.37 4.52 -7.83
C VAL A 94 -4.34 3.86 -6.87
N LEU A 95 -4.14 2.58 -6.62
CA LEU A 95 -4.86 1.78 -5.62
C LEU A 95 -3.88 1.26 -4.57
N ASP A 96 -4.01 1.71 -3.34
CA ASP A 96 -3.31 1.16 -2.18
C ASP A 96 -4.22 0.11 -1.53
N VAL A 97 -3.95 -1.16 -1.78
CA VAL A 97 -4.74 -2.27 -1.25
C VAL A 97 -4.05 -2.85 -0.03
N ILE A 98 -4.66 -2.66 1.12
CA ILE A 98 -4.19 -3.29 2.35
C ILE A 98 -4.39 -4.80 2.23
N SER A 99 -3.28 -5.53 2.16
CA SER A 99 -3.24 -6.98 1.91
C SER A 99 -2.41 -7.65 3.00
N PRO A 100 -3.01 -7.97 4.15
CA PRO A 100 -2.27 -8.47 5.30
C PRO A 100 -1.39 -9.68 5.00
N CYS A 101 -0.14 -9.63 5.48
CA CYS A 101 0.72 -10.81 5.50
C CYS A 101 0.37 -11.64 6.73
N VAL A 102 -0.35 -12.73 6.55
CA VAL A 102 -0.85 -13.57 7.66
C VAL A 102 0.26 -14.17 8.53
N THR A 103 1.47 -14.28 7.97
CA THR A 103 2.63 -14.85 8.68
C THR A 103 3.36 -13.82 9.53
N PHE A 104 3.55 -12.60 9.02
CA PHE A 104 4.46 -11.63 9.63
C PHE A 104 3.81 -10.34 10.09
N ASN A 105 2.62 -10.00 9.62
CA ASN A 105 1.95 -8.75 9.97
C ASN A 105 0.43 -8.87 9.96
N ASN A 106 -0.09 -9.81 10.75
CA ASN A 106 -1.52 -10.02 10.92
C ASN A 106 -1.85 -10.17 12.41
N HIS A 107 -1.46 -9.20 13.20
CA HIS A 107 -1.69 -9.18 14.65
C HIS A 107 -2.60 -8.01 15.02
N GLU A 108 -3.22 -8.10 16.19
CA GLU A 108 -4.00 -7.03 16.76
C GLU A 108 -3.16 -5.76 16.92
N GLY A 109 -3.72 -4.62 16.54
CA GLY A 109 -3.03 -3.33 16.56
C GLY A 109 -2.25 -2.98 15.30
N SER A 110 -2.04 -3.91 14.36
CA SER A 110 -1.46 -3.58 13.05
C SER A 110 -2.53 -2.92 12.14
N THR A 111 -2.17 -1.81 11.50
CA THR A 111 -3.05 -1.17 10.51
C THR A 111 -3.20 -2.00 9.24
N LYS A 112 -2.43 -3.08 9.10
CA LYS A 112 -2.41 -3.97 7.93
C LYS A 112 -2.76 -5.40 8.35
N SER A 113 -3.85 -5.55 9.10
CA SER A 113 -4.29 -6.81 9.68
C SER A 113 -5.75 -7.10 9.35
N TYR A 114 -6.12 -8.37 9.35
CA TYR A 114 -7.53 -8.81 9.35
C TYR A 114 -8.17 -8.76 10.73
N LYS A 115 -7.39 -8.48 11.77
CA LYS A 115 -7.82 -8.47 13.18
C LYS A 115 -8.15 -7.09 13.70
#